data_dee4ad092a14c2ac5247b87fc51e7c14
#
_entry.id   dee4ad092a14c2ac5247b87fc51e7c14
#
_cell.length_a   1.000
_cell.length_b   1.000
_cell.length_c   1.000
_cell.angle_alpha   90.00
_cell.angle_beta   90.00
_cell.angle_gamma   90.00
#
_symmetry.space_group_name_H-M   'P 1'
#
loop_
_entity.id
_entity.type
_entity.pdbx_description
1 polymer ?
#
loop_
_entity_poly.entity_id
_entity_poly.type
_entity_poly.pdbx_seq_one_letter_code
_entity_poly.pdbx_strand_id
1 'polypeptide(L)'
;MEIVSQVVGWINGFLWDYALLFLLCGTGIYFTIRLKFVQVRKFKEGFRRTFGGIRLKGEKADGSGMSSFQSLATAVAAQVGTGNLAGAATALIAGGPGAIFWMWVSAFFGMATIFGEATLAQKYRTQSNGEILGGPSFYIKKAFRGNAGKALAALFSVFTIVALGFTGNMVQSNSIGDAFHTAFGINPLIVGVVVAVAAGFVFVGGVKRIASVTEKIVPIMALIYILGSLVIVAVNYKNIPDAFRQIFVGAFAPQAIGGGVLGITVQKAMRFGVARGLFSNEAGMGSTPHAHALAKVKHPCEQGVVAMMGVFIDTFIILTLTALVVLTTGVMGSGKEGVSLPQAGFETVFGQFGVIFIAVCMLFFAFSTIVGWYFFGETNIKFLFGKKAVKIYALLVVGFIILGSALKVDLVWSLADLFNGLMVLPNLLALLVLSGVIAKALKSYEGGVQTRESLSGVAQRECNKEREAVCVGETTEEE
;
A
#
# COMPACT_ATOMS: atom_id res chain seq x y z
N MET A 1 19.04 -23.06 -2.62
CA MET A 1 18.77 -21.62 -2.35
C MET A 1 19.22 -20.76 -3.51
N GLU A 2 20.40 -20.94 -4.10
CA GLU A 2 20.89 -20.15 -5.24
C GLU A 2 19.99 -20.22 -6.47
N ILE A 3 19.53 -21.40 -6.86
CA ILE A 3 18.63 -21.58 -8.02
C ILE A 3 17.32 -20.79 -7.83
N VAL A 4 16.73 -20.85 -6.64
CA VAL A 4 15.50 -20.11 -6.33
C VAL A 4 15.74 -18.60 -6.42
N SER A 5 16.85 -18.11 -5.87
CA SER A 5 17.23 -16.69 -5.94
C SER A 5 17.45 -16.23 -7.39
N GLN A 6 18.08 -17.05 -8.22
CA GLN A 6 18.32 -16.75 -9.64
C GLN A 6 17.00 -16.70 -10.44
N VAL A 7 16.10 -17.67 -10.24
CA VAL A 7 14.80 -17.72 -10.93
C VAL A 7 13.93 -16.51 -10.49
N VAL A 8 13.86 -16.25 -9.20
CA VAL A 8 13.14 -15.08 -8.66
C VAL A 8 13.73 -13.78 -9.20
N GLY A 9 15.06 -13.65 -9.24
CA GLY A 9 15.73 -12.49 -9.80
C GLY A 9 15.44 -12.27 -11.27
N TRP A 10 15.41 -13.33 -12.09
CA TRP A 10 15.08 -13.25 -13.51
C TRP A 10 13.62 -12.80 -13.73
N ILE A 11 12.67 -13.40 -13.00
CA ILE A 11 11.26 -13.01 -13.10
C ILE A 11 11.05 -11.57 -12.64
N ASN A 12 11.67 -11.18 -11.54
CA ASN A 12 11.62 -9.79 -11.04
C ASN A 12 12.20 -8.81 -12.06
N GLY A 13 13.32 -9.15 -12.71
CA GLY A 13 13.89 -8.34 -13.78
C GLY A 13 12.87 -8.09 -14.89
N PHE A 14 12.24 -9.15 -15.44
CA PHE A 14 11.23 -9.00 -16.48
C PHE A 14 10.01 -8.20 -16.01
N LEU A 15 9.49 -8.48 -14.81
CA LEU A 15 8.31 -7.81 -14.27
C LEU A 15 8.57 -6.32 -14.05
N TRP A 16 9.63 -5.96 -13.34
CA TRP A 16 9.86 -4.58 -12.88
C TRP A 16 10.61 -3.71 -13.88
N ASP A 17 11.46 -4.29 -14.75
CA ASP A 17 12.17 -3.51 -15.76
C ASP A 17 11.28 -3.13 -16.95
N TYR A 18 10.25 -3.96 -17.23
CA TYR A 18 9.43 -3.79 -18.43
C TYR A 18 7.92 -3.81 -18.12
N ALA A 19 7.36 -4.95 -17.73
CA ALA A 19 5.92 -5.15 -17.72
C ALA A 19 5.19 -4.19 -16.77
N LEU A 20 5.61 -4.12 -15.52
CA LEU A 20 4.92 -3.34 -14.49
C LEU A 20 5.22 -1.84 -14.62
N LEU A 21 6.42 -1.46 -15.03
CA LEU A 21 6.76 -0.06 -15.24
C LEU A 21 5.79 0.58 -16.24
N PHE A 22 5.60 -0.07 -17.41
CA PHE A 22 4.68 0.44 -18.43
C PHE A 22 3.22 0.31 -18.04
N LEU A 23 2.84 -0.81 -17.43
CA LEU A 23 1.44 -1.05 -17.06
C LEU A 23 0.96 -0.11 -15.95
N LEU A 24 1.78 0.10 -14.90
CA LEU A 24 1.45 1.00 -13.79
C LEU A 24 1.40 2.46 -14.23
N CYS A 25 2.48 2.94 -14.86
CA CYS A 25 2.55 4.32 -15.36
C CYS A 25 1.47 4.56 -16.42
N GLY A 26 1.32 3.64 -17.37
CA GLY A 26 0.31 3.73 -18.43
C GLY A 26 -1.11 3.76 -17.87
N THR A 27 -1.43 2.89 -16.92
CA THR A 27 -2.74 2.89 -16.25
C THR A 27 -2.97 4.19 -15.47
N GLY A 28 -1.98 4.68 -14.76
CA GLY A 28 -2.07 5.94 -14.01
C GLY A 28 -2.28 7.16 -14.93
N ILE A 29 -1.55 7.23 -16.04
CA ILE A 29 -1.72 8.27 -17.07
C ILE A 29 -3.12 8.15 -17.69
N TYR A 30 -3.54 6.94 -18.07
CA TYR A 30 -4.85 6.69 -18.63
C TYR A 30 -5.98 7.19 -17.71
N PHE A 31 -5.94 6.83 -16.41
CA PHE A 31 -6.93 7.30 -15.45
C PHE A 31 -6.85 8.80 -15.21
N THR A 32 -5.66 9.37 -15.17
CA THR A 32 -5.49 10.82 -15.03
C THR A 32 -6.20 11.57 -16.15
N ILE A 33 -6.01 11.15 -17.40
CA ILE A 33 -6.66 11.77 -18.56
C ILE A 33 -8.17 11.48 -18.56
N ARG A 34 -8.56 10.21 -18.39
CA ARG A 34 -9.96 9.79 -18.45
C ARG A 34 -10.83 10.40 -17.36
N LEU A 35 -10.27 10.59 -16.17
CA LEU A 35 -10.94 11.21 -15.03
C LEU A 35 -10.68 12.73 -14.94
N LYS A 36 -10.10 13.32 -15.99
CA LYS A 36 -9.84 14.75 -16.12
C LYS A 36 -9.05 15.32 -14.94
N PHE A 37 -7.90 14.69 -14.63
CA PHE A 37 -7.02 15.09 -13.54
C PHE A 37 -7.74 15.12 -12.18
N VAL A 38 -8.46 14.05 -11.85
CA VAL A 38 -9.24 13.95 -10.60
C VAL A 38 -8.41 14.24 -9.37
N GLN A 39 -7.14 13.80 -9.34
CA GLN A 39 -6.18 14.03 -8.25
C GLN A 39 -5.88 15.51 -8.01
N VAL A 40 -6.00 16.37 -9.02
CA VAL A 40 -5.83 17.83 -8.90
C VAL A 40 -7.18 18.48 -8.56
N ARG A 41 -8.22 18.20 -9.36
CA ARG A 41 -9.54 18.85 -9.22
C ARG A 41 -10.22 18.53 -7.89
N LYS A 42 -10.02 17.32 -7.37
CA LYS A 42 -10.64 16.85 -6.11
C LYS A 42 -9.68 16.89 -4.92
N PHE A 43 -8.47 17.42 -5.08
CA PHE A 43 -7.47 17.47 -4.01
C PHE A 43 -7.97 18.23 -2.78
N LYS A 44 -8.49 19.45 -2.98
CA LYS A 44 -9.05 20.27 -1.88
C LYS A 44 -10.19 19.56 -1.16
N GLU A 45 -11.03 18.85 -1.89
CA GLU A 45 -12.11 18.05 -1.30
C GLU A 45 -11.54 16.89 -0.49
N GLY A 46 -10.55 16.16 -1.02
CA GLY A 46 -9.84 15.08 -0.31
C GLY A 46 -9.23 15.57 0.99
N PHE A 47 -8.51 16.67 0.93
CA PHE A 47 -7.90 17.28 2.11
C PHE A 47 -8.96 17.63 3.18
N ARG A 48 -10.05 18.30 2.78
CA ARG A 48 -11.15 18.64 3.70
C ARG A 48 -11.81 17.39 4.30
N ARG A 49 -12.05 16.33 3.53
CA ARG A 49 -12.68 15.10 4.01
C ARG A 49 -11.75 14.30 4.94
N THR A 50 -10.45 14.36 4.70
CA THR A 50 -9.45 13.67 5.51
C THR A 50 -9.20 14.42 6.83
N PHE A 51 -8.93 15.71 6.76
CA PHE A 51 -8.49 16.49 7.91
C PHE A 51 -9.61 17.32 8.58
N GLY A 52 -10.65 17.72 7.83
CA GLY A 52 -11.75 18.53 8.34
C GLY A 52 -12.76 17.79 9.21
N GLY A 53 -12.68 16.46 9.26
CA GLY A 53 -13.56 15.57 10.02
C GLY A 53 -12.84 14.75 11.09
N ILE A 54 -11.60 15.11 11.46
CA ILE A 54 -10.86 14.43 12.54
C ILE A 54 -11.61 14.64 13.86
N ARG A 55 -12.54 13.76 14.16
CA ARG A 55 -13.08 13.56 15.49
C ARG A 55 -12.28 12.42 16.10
N LEU A 56 -11.46 12.70 17.11
CA LEU A 56 -10.73 11.69 17.91
C LEU A 56 -11.66 10.67 18.58
N LYS A 57 -12.97 10.92 18.56
CA LYS A 57 -14.04 9.99 18.91
C LYS A 57 -14.93 9.77 17.67
N GLY A 58 -14.43 9.00 16.69
CA GLY A 58 -15.20 8.57 15.52
C GLY A 58 -16.30 7.56 15.89
N GLU A 59 -17.26 7.32 14.96
CA GLU A 59 -18.20 6.21 15.11
C GLU A 59 -17.41 4.90 15.21
N LYS A 60 -17.75 4.08 16.23
CA LYS A 60 -17.07 2.79 16.44
C LYS A 60 -17.26 1.88 15.23
N ALA A 61 -16.18 1.23 14.79
CA ALA A 61 -16.29 0.14 13.83
C ALA A 61 -17.16 -0.97 14.41
N ASP A 62 -18.11 -1.42 13.64
CA ASP A 62 -18.99 -2.54 13.98
C ASP A 62 -18.97 -3.58 12.84
N GLY A 63 -19.76 -4.65 12.95
CA GLY A 63 -19.89 -5.64 11.87
C GLY A 63 -20.44 -5.06 10.56
N SER A 64 -21.00 -3.85 10.58
CA SER A 64 -21.55 -3.15 9.42
C SER A 64 -20.55 -2.20 8.73
N GLY A 65 -19.28 -2.13 9.17
CA GLY A 65 -18.23 -1.35 8.52
C GLY A 65 -17.40 -0.44 9.44
N MET A 66 -16.61 0.42 8.84
CA MET A 66 -15.72 1.40 9.46
C MET A 66 -16.16 2.83 9.11
N SER A 67 -15.77 3.83 9.91
CA SER A 67 -15.86 5.22 9.46
C SER A 67 -14.91 5.44 8.28
N SER A 68 -15.14 6.51 7.48
CA SER A 68 -14.21 6.85 6.38
C SER A 68 -12.79 7.12 6.87
N PHE A 69 -12.66 7.72 8.06
CA PHE A 69 -11.36 7.97 8.69
C PHE A 69 -10.69 6.67 9.16
N GLN A 70 -11.41 5.74 9.81
CA GLN A 70 -10.86 4.43 10.20
C GLN A 70 -10.41 3.62 9.00
N SER A 71 -11.19 3.66 7.91
CA SER A 71 -10.86 3.02 6.66
C SER A 71 -9.59 3.60 6.03
N LEU A 72 -9.46 4.95 6.02
CA LEU A 72 -8.24 5.63 5.58
C LEU A 72 -7.07 5.28 6.49
N ALA A 73 -7.24 5.36 7.82
CA ALA A 73 -6.18 5.03 8.77
C ALA A 73 -5.69 3.58 8.60
N THR A 74 -6.60 2.63 8.32
CA THR A 74 -6.23 1.24 8.02
C THR A 74 -5.49 1.13 6.69
N ALA A 75 -5.86 1.88 5.66
CA ALA A 75 -5.15 1.94 4.39
C ALA A 75 -3.76 2.59 4.56
N VAL A 76 -3.68 3.73 5.25
CA VAL A 76 -2.40 4.42 5.54
C VAL A 76 -1.51 3.58 6.46
N ALA A 77 -2.06 2.80 7.39
CA ALA A 77 -1.31 1.83 8.19
C ALA A 77 -0.58 0.80 7.32
N ALA A 78 -1.19 0.38 6.23
CA ALA A 78 -0.59 -0.53 5.28
C ALA A 78 0.47 0.18 4.40
N GLN A 79 0.19 1.42 3.98
CA GLN A 79 1.08 2.22 3.13
C GLN A 79 2.32 2.71 3.89
N VAL A 80 2.14 3.33 5.06
CA VAL A 80 3.25 3.89 5.84
C VAL A 80 3.92 2.81 6.68
N GLY A 81 4.92 2.19 6.09
CA GLY A 81 5.66 1.06 6.67
C GLY A 81 7.16 1.11 6.38
N THR A 82 7.75 -0.07 6.16
CA THR A 82 9.17 -0.18 5.77
C THR A 82 9.45 0.53 4.45
N GLY A 83 8.46 0.67 3.56
CA GLY A 83 8.59 1.37 2.28
C GLY A 83 9.10 2.80 2.43
N ASN A 84 8.62 3.52 3.43
CA ASN A 84 8.97 4.93 3.66
C ASN A 84 10.38 5.12 4.23
N LEU A 85 10.93 4.16 4.94
CA LEU A 85 12.25 4.23 5.54
C LEU A 85 13.26 3.38 4.76
N ALA A 86 13.17 2.05 4.87
CA ALA A 86 14.08 1.14 4.21
C ALA A 86 13.88 1.11 2.68
N GLY A 87 12.64 1.22 2.18
CA GLY A 87 12.35 1.29 0.75
C GLY A 87 12.89 2.56 0.10
N ALA A 88 12.72 3.72 0.74
CA ALA A 88 13.30 4.99 0.30
C ALA A 88 14.83 4.93 0.29
N ALA A 89 15.45 4.36 1.32
CA ALA A 89 16.89 4.14 1.39
C ALA A 89 17.37 3.23 0.24
N THR A 90 16.69 2.12 0.01
CA THR A 90 17.00 1.19 -1.10
C THR A 90 16.89 1.90 -2.45
N ALA A 91 15.87 2.73 -2.67
CA ALA A 91 15.73 3.50 -3.90
C ALA A 91 16.87 4.51 -4.09
N LEU A 92 17.28 5.20 -3.03
CA LEU A 92 18.41 6.13 -3.05
C LEU A 92 19.74 5.42 -3.38
N ILE A 93 19.99 4.26 -2.76
CA ILE A 93 21.23 3.50 -2.98
C ILE A 93 21.26 2.85 -4.38
N ALA A 94 20.19 2.16 -4.78
CA ALA A 94 20.16 1.39 -6.02
C ALA A 94 19.78 2.22 -7.26
N GLY A 95 18.94 3.24 -7.09
CA GLY A 95 18.44 4.11 -8.16
C GLY A 95 19.00 5.53 -8.14
N GLY A 96 19.77 5.89 -7.10
CA GLY A 96 20.27 7.25 -6.88
C GLY A 96 19.19 8.24 -6.43
N PRO A 97 19.58 9.49 -6.13
CA PRO A 97 18.65 10.54 -5.72
C PRO A 97 17.51 10.78 -6.70
N GLY A 98 17.74 10.59 -8.01
CA GLY A 98 16.73 10.69 -9.05
C GLY A 98 15.56 9.72 -8.92
N ALA A 99 15.72 8.61 -8.21
CA ALA A 99 14.63 7.68 -7.94
C ALA A 99 13.47 8.35 -7.17
N ILE A 100 13.77 9.32 -6.32
CA ILE A 100 12.75 10.08 -5.57
C ILE A 100 11.84 10.87 -6.51
N PHE A 101 12.39 11.50 -7.55
CA PHE A 101 11.59 12.16 -8.59
C PHE A 101 10.61 11.19 -9.25
N TRP A 102 11.08 10.00 -9.61
CA TRP A 102 10.22 8.98 -10.24
C TRP A 102 9.20 8.38 -9.28
N MET A 103 9.48 8.34 -7.97
CA MET A 103 8.48 8.05 -6.95
C MET A 103 7.36 9.10 -6.95
N TRP A 104 7.68 10.40 -7.01
CA TRP A 104 6.67 11.46 -7.07
C TRP A 104 5.82 11.35 -8.33
N VAL A 105 6.45 11.10 -9.49
CA VAL A 105 5.75 10.93 -10.77
C VAL A 105 4.79 9.74 -10.69
N SER A 106 5.26 8.59 -10.22
CA SER A 106 4.42 7.39 -10.08
C SER A 106 3.29 7.59 -9.09
N ALA A 107 3.54 8.26 -7.96
CA ALA A 107 2.52 8.58 -6.96
C ALA A 107 1.46 9.56 -7.50
N PHE A 108 1.87 10.59 -8.23
CA PHE A 108 0.93 11.54 -8.85
C PHE A 108 -0.06 10.83 -9.78
N PHE A 109 0.43 9.96 -10.65
CA PHE A 109 -0.44 9.16 -11.51
C PHE A 109 -1.17 8.07 -10.74
N GLY A 110 -0.52 7.48 -9.73
CA GLY A 110 -1.10 6.49 -8.82
C GLY A 110 -2.31 7.00 -8.04
N MET A 111 -2.34 8.30 -7.69
CA MET A 111 -3.52 8.92 -7.05
C MET A 111 -4.79 8.76 -7.89
N ALA A 112 -4.72 8.88 -9.22
CA ALA A 112 -5.87 8.64 -10.08
C ALA A 112 -6.26 7.16 -10.15
N THR A 113 -5.28 6.26 -10.08
CA THR A 113 -5.50 4.81 -10.05
C THR A 113 -6.19 4.39 -8.76
N ILE A 114 -5.67 4.80 -7.59
CA ILE A 114 -6.25 4.43 -6.29
C ILE A 114 -7.65 5.03 -6.09
N PHE A 115 -7.94 6.20 -6.69
CA PHE A 115 -9.30 6.73 -6.75
C PHE A 115 -10.26 5.72 -7.41
N GLY A 116 -9.84 5.16 -8.54
CA GLY A 116 -10.59 4.14 -9.25
C GLY A 116 -10.76 2.87 -8.44
N GLU A 117 -9.68 2.37 -7.83
CA GLU A 117 -9.67 1.19 -6.97
C GLU A 117 -10.65 1.30 -5.81
N ALA A 118 -10.56 2.38 -5.03
CA ALA A 118 -11.44 2.61 -3.88
C ALA A 118 -12.90 2.81 -4.30
N THR A 119 -13.15 3.48 -5.43
CA THR A 119 -14.51 3.65 -5.99
C THR A 119 -15.11 2.31 -6.38
N LEU A 120 -14.35 1.42 -7.05
CA LEU A 120 -14.83 0.08 -7.41
C LEU A 120 -15.01 -0.81 -6.17
N ALA A 121 -14.11 -0.74 -5.21
CA ALA A 121 -14.22 -1.50 -3.96
C ALA A 121 -15.51 -1.16 -3.21
N GLN A 122 -15.88 0.12 -3.15
CA GLN A 122 -17.13 0.59 -2.57
C GLN A 122 -18.35 0.13 -3.38
N LYS A 123 -18.26 0.16 -4.71
CA LYS A 123 -19.37 -0.19 -5.58
C LYS A 123 -19.69 -1.67 -5.59
N TYR A 124 -18.65 -2.52 -5.56
CA TYR A 124 -18.78 -3.97 -5.70
C TYR A 124 -18.61 -4.74 -4.38
N ARG A 125 -18.61 -4.04 -3.24
CA ARG A 125 -18.63 -4.70 -1.93
C ARG A 125 -19.91 -5.51 -1.74
N THR A 126 -19.79 -6.57 -0.98
CA THR A 126 -20.91 -7.45 -0.64
C THR A 126 -21.07 -7.55 0.88
N GLN A 127 -22.22 -7.99 1.32
CA GLN A 127 -22.45 -8.30 2.72
C GLN A 127 -22.69 -9.80 2.87
N SER A 128 -21.92 -10.46 3.70
CA SER A 128 -22.05 -11.89 3.99
C SER A 128 -21.98 -12.11 5.49
N ASN A 129 -22.98 -12.83 6.04
CA ASN A 129 -23.06 -13.13 7.48
C ASN A 129 -22.91 -11.90 8.40
N GLY A 130 -23.47 -10.76 8.00
CA GLY A 130 -23.41 -9.50 8.74
C GLY A 130 -22.08 -8.75 8.64
N GLU A 131 -21.10 -9.27 7.88
CA GLU A 131 -19.83 -8.60 7.63
C GLU A 131 -19.79 -8.03 6.21
N ILE A 132 -19.21 -6.82 6.04
CA ILE A 132 -18.92 -6.25 4.73
C ILE A 132 -17.61 -6.85 4.23
N LEU A 133 -17.65 -7.40 3.01
CA LEU A 133 -16.49 -7.90 2.29
C LEU A 133 -16.37 -7.15 0.96
N GLY A 134 -15.15 -6.79 0.59
CA GLY A 134 -14.88 -6.09 -0.66
C GLY A 134 -13.38 -6.04 -0.96
N GLY A 135 -13.06 -5.48 -2.11
CA GLY A 135 -11.69 -5.39 -2.62
C GLY A 135 -11.60 -5.91 -4.04
N PRO A 136 -10.37 -6.05 -4.59
CA PRO A 136 -10.19 -6.40 -6.00
C PRO A 136 -10.80 -7.72 -6.41
N SER A 137 -10.73 -8.77 -5.61
CA SER A 137 -11.32 -10.08 -5.94
C SER A 137 -12.80 -9.96 -6.34
N PHE A 138 -13.54 -9.04 -5.71
CA PHE A 138 -14.96 -8.82 -5.98
C PHE A 138 -15.19 -8.10 -7.29
N TYR A 139 -14.43 -7.04 -7.61
CA TYR A 139 -14.61 -6.32 -8.87
C TYR A 139 -13.89 -7.00 -10.05
N ILE A 140 -12.80 -7.76 -9.84
CA ILE A 140 -12.18 -8.60 -10.87
C ILE A 140 -13.19 -9.65 -11.38
N LYS A 141 -13.90 -10.32 -10.46
CA LYS A 141 -14.96 -11.26 -10.82
C LYS A 141 -16.09 -10.61 -11.65
N LYS A 142 -16.34 -9.30 -11.46
CA LYS A 142 -17.32 -8.54 -12.24
C LYS A 142 -16.77 -7.97 -13.55
N ALA A 143 -15.47 -7.67 -13.61
CA ALA A 143 -14.78 -7.21 -14.82
C ALA A 143 -14.75 -8.28 -15.90
N PHE A 144 -14.49 -9.51 -15.51
CA PHE A 144 -14.39 -10.66 -16.41
C PHE A 144 -15.53 -11.64 -16.12
N ARG A 145 -16.38 -11.90 -17.11
CA ARG A 145 -17.54 -12.78 -16.96
C ARG A 145 -17.14 -14.26 -16.96
N GLY A 146 -17.99 -15.09 -16.33
CA GLY A 146 -17.84 -16.54 -16.35
C GLY A 146 -16.63 -17.07 -15.57
N ASN A 147 -16.04 -18.16 -16.06
CA ASN A 147 -14.95 -18.86 -15.36
C ASN A 147 -13.63 -18.08 -15.36
N ALA A 148 -13.37 -17.26 -16.39
CA ALA A 148 -12.19 -16.40 -16.44
C ALA A 148 -12.16 -15.39 -15.29
N GLY A 149 -13.30 -14.74 -14.99
CA GLY A 149 -13.39 -13.82 -13.86
C GLY A 149 -13.21 -14.50 -12.52
N LYS A 150 -13.75 -15.72 -12.34
CA LYS A 150 -13.53 -16.50 -11.11
C LYS A 150 -12.05 -16.89 -10.95
N ALA A 151 -11.41 -17.35 -12.03
CA ALA A 151 -10.00 -17.76 -12.01
C ALA A 151 -9.06 -16.57 -11.71
N LEU A 152 -9.25 -15.43 -12.40
CA LEU A 152 -8.44 -14.24 -12.17
C LEU A 152 -8.64 -13.66 -10.76
N ALA A 153 -9.87 -13.68 -10.21
CA ALA A 153 -10.14 -13.25 -8.85
C ALA A 153 -9.49 -14.18 -7.81
N ALA A 154 -9.52 -15.49 -8.06
CA ALA A 154 -8.86 -16.47 -7.20
C ALA A 154 -7.32 -16.30 -7.27
N LEU A 155 -6.75 -16.11 -8.46
CA LEU A 155 -5.33 -15.88 -8.66
C LEU A 155 -4.86 -14.61 -7.95
N PHE A 156 -5.59 -13.50 -8.11
CA PHE A 156 -5.34 -12.26 -7.35
C PHE A 156 -5.35 -12.52 -5.83
N SER A 157 -6.36 -13.26 -5.36
CA SER A 157 -6.49 -13.56 -3.92
C SER A 157 -5.30 -14.38 -3.40
N VAL A 158 -4.86 -15.39 -4.14
CA VAL A 158 -3.68 -16.19 -3.79
C VAL A 158 -2.44 -15.30 -3.73
N PHE A 159 -2.21 -14.48 -4.77
CA PHE A 159 -1.07 -13.57 -4.79
C PHE A 159 -1.12 -12.56 -3.63
N THR A 160 -2.29 -12.00 -3.32
CA THR A 160 -2.45 -11.08 -2.16
C THR A 160 -2.12 -11.77 -0.84
N ILE A 161 -2.58 -13.00 -0.62
CA ILE A 161 -2.28 -13.76 0.59
C ILE A 161 -0.77 -13.98 0.72
N VAL A 162 -0.11 -14.37 -0.35
CA VAL A 162 1.34 -14.64 -0.32
C VAL A 162 2.13 -13.34 -0.23
N ALA A 163 1.80 -12.33 -1.07
CA ALA A 163 2.49 -11.05 -1.13
C ALA A 163 2.43 -10.26 0.17
N LEU A 164 1.24 -10.09 0.72
CA LEU A 164 1.00 -9.24 1.88
C LEU A 164 0.96 -10.05 3.17
N GLY A 165 0.19 -11.14 3.17
CA GLY A 165 0.01 -11.98 4.35
C GLY A 165 1.31 -12.67 4.80
N PHE A 166 2.13 -13.12 3.88
CA PHE A 166 3.35 -13.87 4.21
C PHE A 166 4.61 -13.07 3.92
N THR A 167 5.04 -12.95 2.66
CA THR A 167 6.34 -12.35 2.32
C THR A 167 6.45 -10.88 2.71
N GLY A 168 5.39 -10.11 2.52
CA GLY A 168 5.36 -8.71 2.94
C GLY A 168 5.50 -8.53 4.45
N ASN A 169 4.79 -9.34 5.25
CA ASN A 169 4.93 -9.31 6.71
C ASN A 169 6.32 -9.76 7.17
N MET A 170 7.01 -10.65 6.41
CA MET A 170 8.41 -10.96 6.65
C MET A 170 9.31 -9.74 6.46
N VAL A 171 9.10 -8.93 5.40
CA VAL A 171 9.85 -7.68 5.17
C VAL A 171 9.68 -6.71 6.34
N GLN A 172 8.44 -6.54 6.82
CA GLN A 172 8.16 -5.65 7.94
C GLN A 172 8.89 -6.10 9.22
N SER A 173 8.76 -7.38 9.57
CA SER A 173 9.41 -7.95 10.75
C SER A 173 10.93 -7.91 10.66
N ASN A 174 11.48 -8.22 9.49
CA ASN A 174 12.91 -8.16 9.23
C ASN A 174 13.47 -6.74 9.48
N SER A 175 12.82 -5.73 8.93
CA SER A 175 13.23 -4.32 9.08
C SER A 175 13.10 -3.81 10.53
N ILE A 176 12.11 -4.28 11.31
CA ILE A 176 12.03 -3.97 12.73
C ILE A 176 13.23 -4.61 13.44
N GLY A 177 13.52 -5.88 13.15
CA GLY A 177 14.64 -6.62 13.73
C GLY A 177 15.99 -5.93 13.49
N ASP A 178 16.23 -5.52 12.23
CA ASP A 178 17.45 -4.81 11.82
C ASP A 178 17.58 -3.43 12.52
N ALA A 179 16.49 -2.66 12.59
CA ALA A 179 16.47 -1.37 13.27
C ALA A 179 16.80 -1.48 14.77
N PHE A 180 16.24 -2.50 15.45
CA PHE A 180 16.49 -2.75 16.88
C PHE A 180 17.87 -3.35 17.13
N HIS A 181 18.38 -4.16 16.21
CA HIS A 181 19.76 -4.64 16.28
C HIS A 181 20.76 -3.47 16.20
N THR A 182 20.55 -2.57 15.25
CA THR A 182 21.39 -1.38 15.08
C THR A 182 21.32 -0.44 16.30
N ALA A 183 20.12 -0.26 16.89
CA ALA A 183 19.94 0.68 18.01
C ALA A 183 20.36 0.14 19.36
N PHE A 184 20.16 -1.16 19.63
CA PHE A 184 20.26 -1.76 20.96
C PHE A 184 21.12 -3.03 21.01
N GLY A 185 21.60 -3.55 19.86
CA GLY A 185 22.30 -4.84 19.79
C GLY A 185 21.41 -6.05 20.05
N ILE A 186 20.07 -5.88 20.05
CA ILE A 186 19.13 -6.98 20.33
C ILE A 186 19.09 -7.94 19.14
N ASN A 187 19.06 -9.24 19.42
CA ASN A 187 18.93 -10.24 18.36
C ASN A 187 17.60 -10.08 17.61
N PRO A 188 17.61 -9.95 16.25
CA PRO A 188 16.41 -9.76 15.44
C PRO A 188 15.31 -10.81 15.68
N LEU A 189 15.69 -12.07 15.96
CA LEU A 189 14.73 -13.13 16.23
C LEU A 189 13.90 -12.86 17.50
N ILE A 190 14.53 -12.33 18.55
CA ILE A 190 13.81 -11.95 19.78
C ILE A 190 12.79 -10.86 19.48
N VAL A 191 13.21 -9.85 18.73
CA VAL A 191 12.31 -8.75 18.27
C VAL A 191 11.15 -9.31 17.45
N GLY A 192 11.45 -10.23 16.51
CA GLY A 192 10.44 -10.89 15.68
C GLY A 192 9.40 -11.67 16.48
N VAL A 193 9.84 -12.40 17.52
CA VAL A 193 8.93 -13.13 18.42
C VAL A 193 8.01 -12.15 19.18
N VAL A 194 8.54 -11.06 19.71
CA VAL A 194 7.75 -10.03 20.42
C VAL A 194 6.72 -9.40 19.48
N VAL A 195 7.15 -9.02 18.29
CA VAL A 195 6.26 -8.45 17.25
C VAL A 195 5.17 -9.46 16.86
N ALA A 196 5.53 -10.73 16.67
CA ALA A 196 4.60 -11.79 16.29
C ALA A 196 3.52 -12.03 17.37
N VAL A 197 3.90 -12.03 18.64
CA VAL A 197 2.96 -12.17 19.77
C VAL A 197 2.02 -10.97 19.82
N ALA A 198 2.54 -9.74 19.70
CA ALA A 198 1.75 -8.53 19.70
C ALA A 198 0.75 -8.49 18.50
N ALA A 199 1.23 -8.88 17.32
CA ALA A 199 0.40 -8.97 16.11
C ALA A 199 -0.69 -10.04 16.26
N GLY A 200 -0.36 -11.23 16.76
CA GLY A 200 -1.30 -12.31 17.03
C GLY A 200 -2.42 -11.87 17.97
N PHE A 201 -2.08 -11.10 19.01
CA PHE A 201 -3.08 -10.53 19.91
C PHE A 201 -4.05 -9.57 19.18
N VAL A 202 -3.55 -8.77 18.24
CA VAL A 202 -4.40 -7.89 17.42
C VAL A 202 -5.28 -8.71 16.48
N PHE A 203 -4.74 -9.74 15.82
CA PHE A 203 -5.45 -10.59 14.86
C PHE A 203 -6.67 -11.29 15.46
N VAL A 204 -6.54 -11.82 16.67
CA VAL A 204 -7.65 -12.47 17.39
C VAL A 204 -8.85 -11.52 17.61
N GLY A 205 -8.61 -10.21 17.69
CA GLY A 205 -9.68 -9.21 17.84
C GLY A 205 -10.42 -8.85 16.55
N GLY A 206 -9.93 -9.33 15.39
CA GLY A 206 -10.53 -9.11 14.09
C GLY A 206 -10.62 -7.64 13.67
N VAL A 207 -11.46 -7.36 12.68
CA VAL A 207 -11.61 -6.04 12.04
C VAL A 207 -11.79 -4.88 13.02
N LYS A 208 -12.57 -5.08 14.11
CA LYS A 208 -12.80 -4.03 15.11
C LYS A 208 -11.53 -3.62 15.84
N ARG A 209 -10.69 -4.59 16.22
CA ARG A 209 -9.42 -4.32 16.90
C ARG A 209 -8.40 -3.73 15.94
N ILE A 210 -8.33 -4.26 14.73
CA ILE A 210 -7.49 -3.74 13.64
C ILE A 210 -7.80 -2.25 13.42
N ALA A 211 -9.06 -1.89 13.18
CA ALA A 211 -9.48 -0.50 12.97
C ALA A 211 -9.14 0.41 14.17
N SER A 212 -9.36 -0.07 15.40
CA SER A 212 -9.07 0.71 16.61
C SER A 212 -7.57 0.92 16.84
N VAL A 213 -6.74 -0.04 16.48
CA VAL A 213 -5.28 0.03 16.59
C VAL A 213 -4.72 1.00 15.54
N THR A 214 -5.11 0.83 14.28
CA THR A 214 -4.63 1.67 13.18
C THR A 214 -5.07 3.13 13.31
N GLU A 215 -6.34 3.37 13.70
CA GLU A 215 -6.87 4.73 13.92
C GLU A 215 -6.05 5.55 14.92
N LYS A 216 -5.48 4.89 15.94
CA LYS A 216 -4.71 5.55 17.00
C LYS A 216 -3.22 5.65 16.65
N ILE A 217 -2.64 4.55 16.16
CA ILE A 217 -1.19 4.48 15.90
C ILE A 217 -0.80 5.38 14.73
N VAL A 218 -1.56 5.34 13.62
CA VAL A 218 -1.16 5.99 12.37
C VAL A 218 -0.96 7.51 12.50
N PRO A 219 -1.91 8.30 13.05
CA PRO A 219 -1.70 9.74 13.18
C PRO A 219 -0.54 10.09 14.10
N ILE A 220 -0.37 9.34 15.20
CA ILE A 220 0.68 9.60 16.20
C ILE A 220 2.05 9.30 15.59
N MET A 221 2.23 8.12 14.98
CA MET A 221 3.51 7.74 14.38
C MET A 221 3.92 8.69 13.26
N ALA A 222 2.97 9.06 12.38
CA ALA A 222 3.23 10.00 11.29
C ALA A 222 3.65 11.36 11.82
N LEU A 223 2.94 11.90 12.81
CA LEU A 223 3.24 13.20 13.40
C LEU A 223 4.63 13.24 14.06
N ILE A 224 4.96 12.24 14.88
CA ILE A 224 6.26 12.13 15.55
C ILE A 224 7.39 12.06 14.51
N TYR A 225 7.23 11.23 13.49
CA TYR A 225 8.24 11.08 12.43
C TYR A 225 8.42 12.38 11.62
N ILE A 226 7.31 13.02 11.22
CA ILE A 226 7.33 14.29 10.47
C ILE A 226 8.06 15.36 11.28
N LEU A 227 7.74 15.52 12.57
CA LEU A 227 8.38 16.52 13.42
C LEU A 227 9.88 16.26 13.58
N GLY A 228 10.29 15.01 13.85
CA GLY A 228 11.71 14.64 13.96
C GLY A 228 12.48 14.88 12.66
N SER A 229 11.89 14.52 11.52
CA SER A 229 12.49 14.74 10.20
C SER A 229 12.61 16.22 9.86
N LEU A 230 11.59 17.02 10.17
CA LEU A 230 11.62 18.47 9.94
C LEU A 230 12.73 19.15 10.75
N VAL A 231 13.00 18.72 11.97
CA VAL A 231 14.12 19.25 12.78
C VAL A 231 15.44 18.99 12.07
N ILE A 232 15.69 17.77 11.56
CA ILE A 232 16.93 17.44 10.84
C ILE A 232 17.08 18.28 9.59
N VAL A 233 16.02 18.36 8.78
CA VAL A 233 16.02 19.18 7.54
C VAL A 233 16.24 20.65 7.86
N ALA A 234 15.64 21.17 8.94
CA ALA A 234 15.84 22.56 9.38
C ALA A 234 17.27 22.83 9.86
N VAL A 235 17.88 21.91 10.61
CA VAL A 235 19.30 22.02 11.03
C VAL A 235 20.23 22.04 9.80
N ASN A 236 19.91 21.22 8.79
CA ASN A 236 20.68 21.09 7.54
C ASN A 236 20.12 21.95 6.40
N TYR A 237 19.43 23.05 6.67
CA TYR A 237 18.70 23.84 5.66
C TYR A 237 19.56 24.31 4.49
N LYS A 238 20.86 24.55 4.70
CA LYS A 238 21.81 24.96 3.66
C LYS A 238 21.99 23.92 2.55
N ASN A 239 21.76 22.64 2.88
CA ASN A 239 21.89 21.52 1.97
C ASN A 239 20.59 21.21 1.20
N ILE A 240 19.47 21.87 1.55
CA ILE A 240 18.17 21.65 0.88
C ILE A 240 18.25 21.93 -0.64
N PRO A 241 18.81 23.06 -1.11
CA PRO A 241 18.90 23.32 -2.55
C PRO A 241 19.68 22.25 -3.29
N ASP A 242 20.78 21.75 -2.71
CA ASP A 242 21.58 20.69 -3.32
C ASP A 242 20.86 19.34 -3.30
N ALA A 243 20.14 19.00 -2.24
CA ALA A 243 19.29 17.81 -2.17
C ALA A 243 18.25 17.79 -3.31
N PHE A 244 17.54 18.90 -3.52
CA PHE A 244 16.61 19.01 -4.65
C PHE A 244 17.31 18.96 -5.99
N ARG A 245 18.48 19.62 -6.14
CA ARG A 245 19.28 19.50 -7.36
C ARG A 245 19.65 18.05 -7.64
N GLN A 246 20.09 17.28 -6.63
CA GLN A 246 20.39 15.87 -6.76
C GLN A 246 19.18 15.06 -7.22
N ILE A 247 17.99 15.33 -6.68
CA ILE A 247 16.75 14.66 -7.07
C ILE A 247 16.40 14.96 -8.53
N PHE A 248 16.33 16.25 -8.92
CA PHE A 248 15.90 16.65 -10.26
C PHE A 248 16.93 16.33 -11.34
N VAL A 249 18.19 16.65 -11.12
CA VAL A 249 19.25 16.34 -12.07
C VAL A 249 19.48 14.84 -12.15
N GLY A 250 19.47 14.14 -11.01
CA GLY A 250 19.64 12.68 -10.95
C GLY A 250 18.53 11.89 -11.63
N ALA A 251 17.37 12.48 -11.80
CA ALA A 251 16.26 11.83 -12.51
C ALA A 251 16.53 11.69 -14.02
N PHE A 252 17.29 12.62 -14.62
CA PHE A 252 17.50 12.70 -16.07
C PHE A 252 18.97 12.60 -16.49
N ALA A 253 19.89 12.96 -15.60
CA ALA A 253 21.33 12.92 -15.83
C ALA A 253 22.08 12.44 -14.56
N PRO A 254 21.88 11.19 -14.10
CA PRO A 254 22.44 10.70 -12.84
C PRO A 254 23.96 10.77 -12.79
N GLN A 255 24.63 10.69 -13.93
CA GLN A 255 26.10 10.82 -14.05
C GLN A 255 26.62 12.25 -13.76
N ALA A 256 25.77 13.28 -13.88
CA ALA A 256 26.13 14.67 -13.61
C ALA A 256 26.17 15.01 -12.10
N ILE A 257 25.72 14.11 -11.24
CA ILE A 257 25.72 14.27 -9.78
C ILE A 257 27.00 13.67 -9.22
N GLY A 258 28.16 14.19 -9.59
CA GLY A 258 29.46 13.67 -9.19
C GLY A 258 29.52 13.25 -7.71
N GLY A 259 29.87 12.00 -7.47
CA GLY A 259 30.11 11.45 -6.13
C GLY A 259 29.56 10.04 -5.93
N GLY A 260 30.19 9.05 -6.51
CA GLY A 260 30.29 7.73 -5.88
C GLY A 260 29.34 6.64 -6.31
N VAL A 261 28.32 6.85 -7.13
CA VAL A 261 27.49 5.74 -7.60
C VAL A 261 27.72 5.52 -9.10
N LEU A 262 28.88 4.91 -9.42
CA LEU A 262 29.21 4.46 -10.78
C LEU A 262 28.16 3.44 -11.24
N GLY A 263 27.49 3.71 -12.38
CA GLY A 263 26.58 2.79 -13.04
C GLY A 263 25.09 2.98 -12.79
N ILE A 264 24.66 4.08 -12.16
CA ILE A 264 23.25 4.47 -12.13
C ILE A 264 22.88 5.07 -13.49
N THR A 265 21.79 4.55 -14.05
CA THR A 265 21.19 5.04 -15.28
C THR A 265 19.81 5.62 -15.00
N VAL A 266 19.29 6.44 -15.93
CA VAL A 266 17.89 6.94 -15.86
C VAL A 266 16.91 5.78 -15.73
N GLN A 267 17.15 4.67 -16.43
CA GLN A 267 16.34 3.47 -16.34
C GLN A 267 16.33 2.88 -14.92
N LYS A 268 17.51 2.79 -14.27
CA LYS A 268 17.59 2.30 -12.88
C LYS A 268 16.87 3.26 -11.91
N ALA A 269 17.06 4.57 -12.05
CA ALA A 269 16.38 5.56 -11.24
C ALA A 269 14.86 5.43 -11.38
N MET A 270 14.35 5.30 -12.61
CA MET A 270 12.94 5.09 -12.91
C MET A 270 12.42 3.76 -12.32
N ARG A 271 13.13 2.65 -12.57
CA ARG A 271 12.77 1.32 -12.06
C ARG A 271 12.62 1.32 -10.53
N PHE A 272 13.67 1.72 -9.83
CA PHE A 272 13.67 1.71 -8.36
C PHE A 272 12.71 2.75 -7.78
N GLY A 273 12.57 3.91 -8.43
CA GLY A 273 11.58 4.90 -8.05
C GLY A 273 10.15 4.36 -8.14
N VAL A 274 9.76 3.78 -9.27
CA VAL A 274 8.41 3.23 -9.46
C VAL A 274 8.19 2.00 -8.56
N ALA A 275 9.14 1.06 -8.51
CA ALA A 275 8.98 -0.17 -7.72
C ALA A 275 8.88 0.11 -6.21
N ARG A 276 9.77 0.94 -5.67
CA ARG A 276 9.75 1.27 -4.23
C ARG A 276 8.64 2.27 -3.88
N GLY A 277 8.28 3.16 -4.82
CA GLY A 277 7.10 4.02 -4.70
C GLY A 277 5.82 3.21 -4.59
N LEU A 278 5.61 2.23 -5.48
CA LEU A 278 4.45 1.34 -5.44
C LEU A 278 4.41 0.51 -4.14
N PHE A 279 5.55 -0.05 -3.73
CA PHE A 279 5.64 -0.82 -2.48
C PHE A 279 5.23 0.01 -1.26
N SER A 280 5.50 1.32 -1.28
CA SER A 280 5.13 2.24 -0.20
C SER A 280 3.67 2.66 -0.30
N ASN A 281 3.26 3.32 -1.40
CA ASN A 281 1.93 3.94 -1.51
C ASN A 281 0.81 3.02 -1.98
N GLU A 282 1.15 1.82 -2.45
CA GLU A 282 0.23 0.74 -2.87
C GLU A 282 -0.76 1.10 -4.00
N ALA A 283 -0.58 2.23 -4.69
CA ALA A 283 -1.51 2.68 -5.72
C ALA A 283 -1.45 1.84 -7.00
N GLY A 284 -2.54 1.14 -7.32
CA GLY A 284 -2.59 0.19 -8.43
C GLY A 284 -2.23 -1.24 -8.03
N MET A 285 -1.85 -1.47 -6.77
CA MET A 285 -1.50 -2.78 -6.23
C MET A 285 -2.73 -3.63 -5.90
N GLY A 286 -3.86 -2.98 -5.60
CA GLY A 286 -5.09 -3.67 -5.23
C GLY A 286 -5.17 -4.05 -3.75
N SER A 287 -4.29 -3.57 -2.90
CA SER A 287 -4.21 -3.89 -1.48
C SER A 287 -5.19 -3.05 -0.65
N THR A 288 -5.02 -1.72 -0.65
CA THR A 288 -5.83 -0.77 0.14
C THR A 288 -7.33 -0.77 -0.18
N PRO A 289 -7.81 -1.15 -1.40
CA PRO A 289 -9.24 -1.29 -1.66
C PRO A 289 -9.99 -2.18 -0.68
N HIS A 290 -9.32 -3.14 -0.03
CA HIS A 290 -9.91 -3.96 1.02
C HIS A 290 -10.36 -3.14 2.23
N ALA A 291 -9.55 -2.18 2.67
CA ALA A 291 -9.93 -1.24 3.73
C ALA A 291 -11.00 -0.28 3.23
N HIS A 292 -10.81 0.32 2.05
CA HIS A 292 -11.73 1.30 1.49
C HIS A 292 -13.13 0.74 1.23
N ALA A 293 -13.28 -0.56 0.99
CA ALA A 293 -14.58 -1.21 0.83
C ALA A 293 -15.45 -1.12 2.10
N LEU A 294 -14.84 -1.09 3.29
CA LEU A 294 -15.54 -1.08 4.57
C LEU A 294 -16.06 0.29 4.98
N ALA A 295 -15.61 1.37 4.33
CA ALA A 295 -15.99 2.73 4.70
C ALA A 295 -17.50 2.97 4.54
N LYS A 296 -18.12 3.58 5.55
CA LYS A 296 -19.51 4.05 5.53
C LYS A 296 -19.55 5.43 4.88
N VAL A 297 -19.79 5.48 3.57
CA VAL A 297 -19.90 6.71 2.77
C VAL A 297 -21.20 6.76 2.00
N LYS A 298 -21.65 7.96 1.65
CA LYS A 298 -22.91 8.17 0.89
C LYS A 298 -22.73 7.85 -0.58
N HIS A 299 -21.54 8.11 -1.14
CA HIS A 299 -21.21 7.85 -2.54
C HIS A 299 -19.83 7.18 -2.66
N PRO A 300 -19.65 6.16 -3.54
CA PRO A 300 -18.37 5.47 -3.70
C PRO A 300 -17.17 6.39 -3.97
N CYS A 301 -17.34 7.46 -4.74
CA CYS A 301 -16.29 8.41 -5.05
C CYS A 301 -15.80 9.22 -3.83
N GLU A 302 -16.60 9.34 -2.76
CA GLU A 302 -16.14 9.98 -1.51
C GLU A 302 -14.93 9.25 -0.95
N GLN A 303 -14.98 7.91 -0.98
CA GLN A 303 -13.85 7.11 -0.52
C GLN A 303 -12.71 7.09 -1.54
N GLY A 304 -13.00 7.20 -2.84
CA GLY A 304 -11.98 7.40 -3.86
C GLY A 304 -11.17 8.68 -3.65
N VAL A 305 -11.85 9.78 -3.32
CA VAL A 305 -11.21 11.07 -3.02
C VAL A 305 -10.35 10.99 -1.75
N VAL A 306 -10.81 10.27 -0.73
CA VAL A 306 -10.06 10.05 0.52
C VAL A 306 -8.85 9.15 0.29
N ALA A 307 -8.96 8.11 -0.56
CA ALA A 307 -7.86 7.20 -0.87
C ALA A 307 -6.67 7.91 -1.52
N MET A 308 -6.92 8.91 -2.39
CA MET A 308 -5.84 9.72 -2.98
C MET A 308 -4.98 10.42 -1.92
N MET A 309 -5.58 10.80 -0.80
CA MET A 309 -4.85 11.48 0.29
C MET A 309 -3.91 10.53 1.02
N GLY A 310 -4.20 9.23 1.08
CA GLY A 310 -3.29 8.22 1.59
C GLY A 310 -1.97 8.20 0.80
N VAL A 311 -2.04 8.12 -0.52
CA VAL A 311 -0.87 8.19 -1.41
C VAL A 311 -0.09 9.51 -1.26
N PHE A 312 -0.83 10.62 -1.13
CA PHE A 312 -0.20 11.94 -0.93
C PHE A 312 0.58 12.00 0.38
N ILE A 313 0.00 11.56 1.49
CA ILE A 313 0.65 11.54 2.81
C ILE A 313 1.86 10.62 2.78
N ASP A 314 1.72 9.42 2.25
CA ASP A 314 2.79 8.43 2.17
C ASP A 314 4.00 8.96 1.39
N THR A 315 3.80 9.34 0.13
CA THR A 315 4.92 9.59 -0.79
C THR A 315 5.38 11.05 -0.77
N PHE A 316 4.45 12.02 -0.87
CA PHE A 316 4.83 13.43 -0.96
C PHE A 316 5.21 14.04 0.40
N ILE A 317 4.78 13.46 1.52
CA ILE A 317 5.15 13.94 2.85
C ILE A 317 6.19 13.01 3.47
N ILE A 318 5.83 11.79 3.86
CA ILE A 318 6.66 10.94 4.71
C ILE A 318 7.91 10.47 3.98
N LEU A 319 7.75 9.87 2.79
CA LEU A 319 8.87 9.37 2.01
C LEU A 319 9.80 10.49 1.55
N THR A 320 9.24 11.65 1.15
CA THR A 320 10.04 12.83 0.78
C THR A 320 10.88 13.33 1.95
N LEU A 321 10.33 13.35 3.17
CA LEU A 321 11.10 13.72 4.36
C LEU A 321 12.24 12.75 4.64
N THR A 322 12.02 11.43 4.47
CA THR A 322 13.09 10.44 4.58
C THR A 322 14.21 10.71 3.59
N ALA A 323 13.86 10.96 2.32
CA ALA A 323 14.84 11.28 1.29
C ALA A 323 15.62 12.57 1.60
N LEU A 324 14.92 13.62 2.05
CA LEU A 324 15.56 14.87 2.43
C LEU A 324 16.50 14.71 3.63
N VAL A 325 16.11 13.92 4.65
CA VAL A 325 16.99 13.60 5.77
C VAL A 325 18.28 12.96 5.26
N VAL A 326 18.19 11.93 4.43
CA VAL A 326 19.37 11.21 3.91
C VAL A 326 20.25 12.12 3.06
N LEU A 327 19.65 12.92 2.16
CA LEU A 327 20.38 13.76 1.23
C LEU A 327 20.99 15.00 1.90
N THR A 328 20.25 15.66 2.81
CA THR A 328 20.75 16.88 3.46
C THR A 328 21.84 16.59 4.50
N THR A 329 21.84 15.39 5.11
CA THR A 329 22.89 14.96 6.04
C THR A 329 24.11 14.34 5.36
N GLY A 330 24.03 14.03 4.04
CA GLY A 330 25.14 13.49 3.27
C GLY A 330 25.52 12.04 3.57
N VAL A 331 24.65 11.28 4.24
CA VAL A 331 24.95 9.90 4.70
C VAL A 331 24.88 8.84 3.60
N MET A 332 24.54 9.19 2.36
CA MET A 332 24.49 8.22 1.24
C MET A 332 25.81 7.48 1.01
N GLY A 333 26.96 8.12 1.28
CA GLY A 333 28.29 7.51 1.14
C GLY A 333 28.74 6.68 2.34
N SER A 334 27.91 6.47 3.35
CA SER A 334 28.28 5.77 4.60
C SER A 334 28.42 4.25 4.48
N GLY A 335 28.00 3.66 3.35
CA GLY A 335 27.93 2.21 3.17
C GLY A 335 26.81 1.53 3.95
N LYS A 336 25.92 2.30 4.61
CA LYS A 336 24.73 1.79 5.28
C LYS A 336 23.59 1.62 4.28
N GLU A 337 22.75 0.61 4.50
CA GLU A 337 21.62 0.25 3.62
C GLU A 337 20.34 0.04 4.43
N GLY A 338 19.20 -0.14 3.76
CA GLY A 338 17.93 -0.41 4.41
C GLY A 338 17.58 0.66 5.45
N VAL A 339 17.09 0.24 6.62
CA VAL A 339 16.70 1.15 7.71
C VAL A 339 17.90 1.82 8.38
N SER A 340 19.09 1.21 8.32
CA SER A 340 20.30 1.77 8.92
C SER A 340 20.76 3.07 8.25
N LEU A 341 20.36 3.32 6.98
CA LEU A 341 20.69 4.57 6.29
C LEU A 341 19.93 5.78 6.88
N PRO A 342 18.59 5.80 7.00
CA PRO A 342 17.91 6.89 7.71
C PRO A 342 18.28 6.96 9.18
N GLN A 343 18.61 5.84 9.87
CA GLN A 343 19.16 5.90 11.23
C GLN A 343 20.44 6.73 11.28
N ALA A 344 21.38 6.52 10.34
CA ALA A 344 22.57 7.34 10.23
C ALA A 344 22.27 8.83 10.00
N GLY A 345 21.26 9.14 9.18
CA GLY A 345 20.82 10.53 8.98
C GLY A 345 20.35 11.19 10.27
N PHE A 346 19.55 10.47 11.07
CA PHE A 346 19.10 10.97 12.38
C PHE A 346 20.23 11.05 13.41
N GLU A 347 21.18 10.13 13.36
CA GLU A 347 22.38 10.10 14.22
C GLU A 347 23.22 11.38 14.07
N THR A 348 23.30 11.99 12.88
CA THR A 348 24.10 13.22 12.64
C THR A 348 23.65 14.41 13.49
N VAL A 349 22.37 14.49 13.85
CA VAL A 349 21.80 15.61 14.60
C VAL A 349 21.49 15.23 16.05
N PHE A 350 20.94 14.03 16.25
CA PHE A 350 20.46 13.61 17.58
C PHE A 350 21.40 12.57 18.26
N GLY A 351 22.53 12.18 17.63
CA GLY A 351 23.40 11.15 18.16
C GLY A 351 22.68 9.80 18.32
N GLN A 352 23.02 9.04 19.35
CA GLN A 352 22.40 7.74 19.64
C GLN A 352 20.87 7.82 19.80
N PHE A 353 20.35 8.95 20.31
CA PHE A 353 18.90 9.14 20.41
C PHE A 353 18.23 9.08 19.04
N GLY A 354 18.87 9.59 17.98
CA GLY A 354 18.35 9.54 16.61
C GLY A 354 18.24 8.10 16.08
N VAL A 355 19.21 7.25 16.40
CA VAL A 355 19.19 5.83 16.03
C VAL A 355 18.03 5.12 16.73
N ILE A 356 17.85 5.35 18.02
CA ILE A 356 16.75 4.82 18.84
C ILE A 356 15.38 5.34 18.31
N PHE A 357 15.30 6.63 18.02
CA PHE A 357 14.09 7.26 17.50
C PHE A 357 13.59 6.59 16.22
N ILE A 358 14.49 6.32 15.25
CA ILE A 358 14.14 5.62 14.03
C ILE A 358 13.78 4.17 14.28
N ALA A 359 14.42 3.48 15.21
CA ALA A 359 14.04 2.10 15.58
C ALA A 359 12.60 2.05 16.13
N VAL A 360 12.23 3.00 16.98
CA VAL A 360 10.85 3.13 17.51
C VAL A 360 9.86 3.52 16.41
N CYS A 361 10.21 4.46 15.53
CA CYS A 361 9.37 4.80 14.37
C CYS A 361 9.17 3.59 13.45
N MET A 362 10.24 2.83 13.16
CA MET A 362 10.17 1.60 12.35
C MET A 362 9.25 0.56 13.00
N LEU A 363 9.31 0.39 14.32
CA LEU A 363 8.40 -0.52 15.02
C LEU A 363 6.94 -0.13 14.77
N PHE A 364 6.57 1.13 14.95
CA PHE A 364 5.19 1.57 14.75
C PHE A 364 4.77 1.51 13.28
N PHE A 365 5.61 1.94 12.35
CA PHE A 365 5.34 1.92 10.91
C PHE A 365 5.15 0.48 10.43
N ALA A 366 6.14 -0.38 10.65
CA ALA A 366 6.09 -1.74 10.17
C ALA A 366 5.05 -2.59 10.91
N PHE A 367 4.83 -2.37 12.22
CA PHE A 367 3.78 -3.06 12.96
C PHE A 367 2.38 -2.70 12.46
N SER A 368 2.12 -1.42 12.18
CA SER A 368 0.84 -1.02 11.60
C SER A 368 0.62 -1.62 10.22
N THR A 369 1.69 -1.75 9.42
CA THR A 369 1.64 -2.41 8.11
C THR A 369 1.37 -3.92 8.25
N ILE A 370 2.00 -4.61 9.18
CA ILE A 370 1.70 -6.02 9.50
C ILE A 370 0.21 -6.20 9.78
N VAL A 371 -0.38 -5.32 10.59
CA VAL A 371 -1.80 -5.37 10.95
C VAL A 371 -2.70 -5.10 9.73
N GLY A 372 -2.36 -4.10 8.91
CA GLY A 372 -3.10 -3.77 7.69
C GLY A 372 -3.03 -4.87 6.62
N TRP A 373 -1.84 -5.39 6.36
CA TRP A 373 -1.63 -6.45 5.38
C TRP A 373 -2.21 -7.79 5.79
N TYR A 374 -2.16 -8.12 7.09
CA TYR A 374 -2.89 -9.25 7.62
C TYR A 374 -4.38 -9.15 7.27
N PHE A 375 -5.00 -8.00 7.50
CA PHE A 375 -6.43 -7.78 7.20
C PHE A 375 -6.74 -7.94 5.71
N PHE A 376 -5.87 -7.47 4.81
CA PHE A 376 -6.05 -7.65 3.36
C PHE A 376 -5.98 -9.14 2.97
N GLY A 377 -5.01 -9.87 3.50
CA GLY A 377 -4.92 -11.31 3.33
C GLY A 377 -6.11 -12.06 3.94
N GLU A 378 -6.56 -11.69 5.14
CA GLU A 378 -7.75 -12.27 5.78
C GLU A 378 -9.00 -12.14 4.91
N THR A 379 -9.18 -10.98 4.26
CA THR A 379 -10.32 -10.76 3.35
C THR A 379 -10.28 -11.72 2.16
N ASN A 380 -9.08 -11.96 1.61
CA ASN A 380 -8.88 -12.91 0.50
C ASN A 380 -8.98 -14.38 0.95
N ILE A 381 -8.57 -14.72 2.16
CA ILE A 381 -8.83 -16.04 2.76
C ILE A 381 -10.33 -16.28 2.92
N LYS A 382 -11.08 -15.28 3.41
CA LYS A 382 -12.55 -15.37 3.51
C LYS A 382 -13.21 -15.55 2.14
N PHE A 383 -12.68 -14.87 1.11
CA PHE A 383 -13.18 -14.98 -0.26
C PHE A 383 -12.98 -16.38 -0.86
N LEU A 384 -11.80 -17.00 -0.64
CA LEU A 384 -11.46 -18.33 -1.21
C LEU A 384 -11.97 -19.51 -0.40
N PHE A 385 -11.79 -19.46 0.92
CA PHE A 385 -11.93 -20.61 1.82
C PHE A 385 -12.99 -20.41 2.92
N GLY A 386 -13.56 -19.20 2.99
CA GLY A 386 -14.53 -18.86 4.03
C GLY A 386 -13.91 -18.56 5.39
N LYS A 387 -14.78 -18.24 6.35
CA LYS A 387 -14.39 -17.73 7.68
C LYS A 387 -13.58 -18.73 8.53
N LYS A 388 -13.81 -20.05 8.34
CA LYS A 388 -13.16 -21.10 9.14
C LYS A 388 -11.64 -21.13 8.94
N ALA A 389 -11.15 -20.80 7.73
CA ALA A 389 -9.73 -20.81 7.39
C ALA A 389 -8.92 -19.63 8.01
N VAL A 390 -9.60 -18.59 8.50
CA VAL A 390 -8.93 -17.39 9.04
C VAL A 390 -8.03 -17.72 10.24
N LYS A 391 -8.42 -18.66 11.11
CA LYS A 391 -7.60 -19.05 12.27
C LYS A 391 -6.28 -19.69 11.85
N ILE A 392 -6.32 -20.55 10.84
CA ILE A 392 -5.12 -21.21 10.30
C ILE A 392 -4.22 -20.15 9.63
N TYR A 393 -4.82 -19.25 8.85
CA TYR A 393 -4.11 -18.15 8.23
C TYR A 393 -3.41 -17.26 9.27
N ALA A 394 -4.10 -16.87 10.35
CA ALA A 394 -3.51 -16.06 11.42
C ALA A 394 -2.28 -16.75 12.07
N LEU A 395 -2.37 -18.05 12.32
CA LEU A 395 -1.25 -18.82 12.87
C LEU A 395 -0.06 -18.86 11.90
N LEU A 396 -0.33 -19.08 10.61
CA LEU A 396 0.72 -19.05 9.58
C LEU A 396 1.39 -17.68 9.49
N VAL A 397 0.62 -16.58 9.49
CA VAL A 397 1.19 -15.22 9.45
C VAL A 397 2.10 -14.97 10.64
N VAL A 398 1.70 -15.36 11.86
CA VAL A 398 2.54 -15.27 13.06
C VAL A 398 3.87 -16.02 12.86
N GLY A 399 3.81 -17.25 12.29
CA GLY A 399 5.00 -18.01 11.94
C GLY A 399 5.91 -17.32 10.92
N PHE A 400 5.31 -16.71 9.87
CA PHE A 400 6.06 -15.98 8.85
C PHE A 400 6.69 -14.68 9.40
N ILE A 401 6.05 -13.99 10.34
CA ILE A 401 6.63 -12.83 11.04
C ILE A 401 7.93 -13.25 11.76
N ILE A 402 7.91 -14.36 12.51
CA ILE A 402 9.10 -14.88 13.21
C ILE A 402 10.16 -15.30 12.20
N LEU A 403 9.78 -16.04 11.17
CA LEU A 403 10.70 -16.52 10.14
C LEU A 403 11.38 -15.35 9.41
N GLY A 404 10.62 -14.30 9.09
CA GLY A 404 11.12 -13.10 8.40
C GLY A 404 12.22 -12.39 9.16
N SER A 405 12.12 -12.29 10.48
CA SER A 405 13.14 -11.66 11.32
C SER A 405 14.48 -12.42 11.34
N ALA A 406 14.47 -13.72 11.02
CA ALA A 406 15.66 -14.58 11.02
C ALA A 406 16.32 -14.73 9.63
N LEU A 407 15.64 -14.33 8.54
CA LEU A 407 16.13 -14.51 7.18
C LEU A 407 16.99 -13.32 6.70
N LYS A 408 17.80 -13.58 5.67
CA LYS A 408 18.58 -12.53 5.00
C LYS A 408 17.65 -11.54 4.28
N VAL A 409 17.96 -10.26 4.42
CA VAL A 409 17.17 -9.13 3.87
C VAL A 409 16.88 -9.29 2.37
N ASP A 410 17.90 -9.60 1.55
CA ASP A 410 17.78 -9.67 0.09
C ASP A 410 16.76 -10.68 -0.40
N LEU A 411 16.75 -11.88 0.22
CA LEU A 411 15.80 -12.93 -0.17
C LEU A 411 14.36 -12.53 0.16
N VAL A 412 14.16 -11.93 1.33
CA VAL A 412 12.83 -11.51 1.80
C VAL A 412 12.27 -10.43 0.88
N TRP A 413 13.08 -9.43 0.53
CA TRP A 413 12.69 -8.38 -0.41
C TRP A 413 12.42 -8.92 -1.83
N SER A 414 13.27 -9.83 -2.33
CA SER A 414 13.09 -10.40 -3.67
C SER A 414 11.80 -11.19 -3.80
N LEU A 415 11.42 -11.95 -2.77
CA LEU A 415 10.14 -12.69 -2.74
C LEU A 415 8.95 -11.73 -2.64
N ALA A 416 9.05 -10.67 -1.82
CA ALA A 416 8.00 -9.67 -1.72
C ALA A 416 7.78 -8.94 -3.04
N ASP A 417 8.86 -8.55 -3.73
CA ASP A 417 8.78 -7.91 -5.05
C ASP A 417 8.10 -8.82 -6.09
N LEU A 418 8.45 -10.12 -6.11
CA LEU A 418 7.84 -11.08 -7.03
C LEU A 418 6.32 -11.16 -6.86
N PHE A 419 5.86 -11.43 -5.66
CA PHE A 419 4.44 -11.65 -5.41
C PHE A 419 3.62 -10.36 -5.48
N ASN A 420 4.19 -9.22 -5.06
CA ASN A 420 3.60 -7.91 -5.28
C ASN A 420 3.43 -7.62 -6.78
N GLY A 421 4.45 -7.89 -7.58
CA GLY A 421 4.37 -7.72 -9.03
C GLY A 421 3.29 -8.57 -9.67
N LEU A 422 3.20 -9.84 -9.28
CA LEU A 422 2.17 -10.76 -9.79
C LEU A 422 0.75 -10.35 -9.37
N MET A 423 0.58 -9.79 -8.17
CA MET A 423 -0.71 -9.31 -7.66
C MET A 423 -1.22 -8.09 -8.46
N VAL A 424 -0.34 -7.22 -8.89
CA VAL A 424 -0.67 -6.00 -9.64
C VAL A 424 -1.36 -6.31 -10.97
N LEU A 425 -0.92 -7.34 -11.69
CA LEU A 425 -1.39 -7.64 -13.05
C LEU A 425 -2.91 -7.82 -13.17
N PRO A 426 -3.56 -8.76 -12.45
CA PRO A 426 -5.02 -8.95 -12.55
C PRO A 426 -5.80 -7.75 -12.05
N ASN A 427 -5.27 -6.98 -11.10
CA ASN A 427 -5.90 -5.77 -10.61
C ASN A 427 -5.97 -4.67 -11.67
N LEU A 428 -4.83 -4.33 -12.30
CA LEU A 428 -4.78 -3.27 -13.31
C LEU A 428 -5.62 -3.63 -14.54
N LEU A 429 -5.62 -4.90 -14.97
CA LEU A 429 -6.48 -5.35 -16.05
C LEU A 429 -7.97 -5.13 -15.74
N ALA A 430 -8.40 -5.46 -14.52
CA ALA A 430 -9.79 -5.23 -14.11
C ALA A 430 -10.14 -3.75 -14.03
N LEU A 431 -9.21 -2.90 -13.54
CA LEU A 431 -9.39 -1.45 -13.50
C LEU A 431 -9.60 -0.87 -14.90
N LEU A 432 -8.79 -1.27 -15.87
CA LEU A 432 -8.90 -0.82 -17.26
C LEU A 432 -10.25 -1.21 -17.87
N VAL A 433 -10.67 -2.46 -17.69
CA VAL A 433 -11.97 -2.97 -18.14
C VAL A 433 -13.13 -2.19 -17.51
N LEU A 434 -13.04 -1.90 -16.21
CA LEU A 434 -14.08 -1.19 -15.46
C LEU A 434 -13.93 0.34 -15.47
N SER A 435 -13.02 0.88 -16.26
CA SER A 435 -12.75 2.33 -16.32
C SER A 435 -13.99 3.17 -16.68
N GLY A 436 -14.86 2.64 -17.53
CA GLY A 436 -16.15 3.26 -17.86
C GLY A 436 -17.09 3.37 -16.66
N VAL A 437 -17.06 2.38 -15.76
CA VAL A 437 -17.86 2.38 -14.52
C VAL A 437 -17.36 3.46 -13.57
N ILE A 438 -16.04 3.60 -13.43
CA ILE A 438 -15.40 4.63 -12.59
C ILE A 438 -15.76 6.03 -13.11
N ALA A 439 -15.64 6.25 -14.44
CA ALA A 439 -15.96 7.54 -15.05
C ALA A 439 -17.45 7.92 -14.89
N LYS A 440 -18.37 6.94 -15.02
CA LYS A 440 -19.80 7.16 -14.77
C LYS A 440 -20.08 7.49 -13.31
N ALA A 441 -19.41 6.80 -12.37
CA ALA A 441 -19.54 7.09 -10.94
C ALA A 441 -19.06 8.51 -10.61
N LEU A 442 -17.90 8.94 -11.16
CA LEU A 442 -17.39 10.30 -10.96
C LEU A 442 -18.36 11.35 -11.54
N LYS A 443 -18.92 11.14 -12.72
CA LYS A 443 -19.92 12.05 -13.32
C LYS A 443 -21.17 12.17 -12.46
N SER A 444 -21.68 11.04 -11.92
CA SER A 444 -22.82 11.04 -11.00
C SER A 444 -22.51 11.82 -9.72
N TYR A 445 -21.31 11.61 -9.17
CA TYR A 445 -20.84 12.30 -7.97
C TYR A 445 -20.75 13.82 -8.17
N GLU A 446 -20.21 14.27 -9.30
CA GLU A 446 -20.09 15.67 -9.65
C GLU A 446 -21.45 16.33 -9.97
N GLY A 447 -22.42 15.56 -10.45
CA GLY A 447 -23.79 16.00 -10.70
C GLY A 447 -24.68 16.09 -9.45
N GLY A 448 -24.13 15.82 -8.26
CA GLY A 448 -24.87 15.94 -6.98
C GLY A 448 -25.93 14.85 -6.76
N VAL A 449 -25.95 13.80 -7.57
CA VAL A 449 -26.91 12.68 -7.43
C VAL A 449 -26.53 11.84 -6.21
N GLN A 450 -27.29 11.95 -5.14
CA GLN A 450 -27.15 11.10 -3.96
C GLN A 450 -27.69 9.70 -4.30
N THR A 451 -26.78 8.74 -4.54
CA THR A 451 -27.15 7.42 -5.06
C THR A 451 -26.79 6.27 -4.13
N ARG A 452 -27.28 6.28 -2.90
CA ARG A 452 -27.26 5.06 -2.10
C ARG A 452 -28.42 4.12 -2.50
N GLU A 453 -29.58 4.66 -2.89
CA GLU A 453 -30.77 3.86 -3.28
C GLU A 453 -30.76 3.36 -4.73
N SER A 454 -30.20 4.11 -5.67
CA SER A 454 -30.22 3.69 -7.07
C SER A 454 -29.19 2.60 -7.41
N LEU A 455 -28.10 2.49 -6.65
CA LEU A 455 -27.07 1.44 -6.88
C LEU A 455 -27.43 0.13 -6.20
N SER A 456 -28.10 0.15 -5.03
CA SER A 456 -28.67 -1.05 -4.42
C SER A 456 -29.89 -1.56 -5.20
N GLY A 457 -30.69 -0.66 -5.74
CA GLY A 457 -31.86 -0.99 -6.58
C GLY A 457 -31.48 -1.61 -7.94
N VAL A 458 -30.36 -1.21 -8.54
CA VAL A 458 -29.88 -1.85 -9.78
C VAL A 458 -29.26 -3.20 -9.53
N ALA A 459 -28.44 -3.35 -8.47
CA ALA A 459 -27.87 -4.64 -8.07
C ALA A 459 -28.96 -5.62 -7.60
N GLN A 460 -30.00 -5.12 -6.92
CA GLN A 460 -31.16 -5.91 -6.50
C GLN A 460 -32.03 -6.34 -7.69
N ARG A 461 -32.23 -5.47 -8.68
CA ARG A 461 -32.97 -5.80 -9.92
C ARG A 461 -32.18 -6.77 -10.82
N GLU A 462 -30.86 -6.66 -10.89
CA GLU A 462 -30.03 -7.63 -11.61
C GLU A 462 -30.01 -8.99 -10.89
N CYS A 463 -29.95 -9.03 -9.56
CA CYS A 463 -30.03 -10.25 -8.77
C CYS A 463 -31.42 -10.91 -8.85
N ASN A 464 -32.50 -10.12 -8.90
CA ASN A 464 -33.84 -10.65 -9.09
C ASN A 464 -34.07 -11.15 -10.53
N LYS A 465 -33.54 -10.48 -11.55
CA LYS A 465 -33.56 -10.98 -12.92
C LYS A 465 -32.78 -12.29 -13.10
N GLU A 466 -31.62 -12.43 -12.43
CA GLU A 466 -30.88 -13.70 -12.42
C GLU A 466 -31.66 -14.81 -11.70
N ARG A 467 -32.41 -14.50 -10.63
CA ARG A 467 -33.29 -15.47 -9.95
C ARG A 467 -34.50 -15.87 -10.81
N GLU A 468 -35.14 -14.91 -11.44
CA GLU A 468 -36.26 -15.18 -12.35
C GLU A 468 -35.80 -16.00 -13.58
N ALA A 469 -34.61 -15.75 -14.12
CA ALA A 469 -34.06 -16.54 -15.23
C ALA A 469 -33.74 -17.98 -14.85
N VAL A 470 -33.33 -18.23 -13.60
CA VAL A 470 -33.09 -19.58 -13.07
C VAL A 470 -34.41 -20.31 -12.80
N CYS A 471 -35.44 -19.62 -12.28
CA CYS A 471 -36.75 -20.23 -12.05
C CYS A 471 -37.51 -20.54 -13.37
N VAL A 472 -37.27 -19.78 -14.43
CA VAL A 472 -37.88 -20.05 -15.75
C VAL A 472 -37.17 -21.20 -16.48
N GLY A 473 -35.87 -21.46 -16.15
CA GLY A 473 -35.11 -22.57 -16.72
C GLY A 473 -35.47 -23.94 -16.10
N GLU A 474 -35.97 -23.97 -14.86
CA GLU A 474 -36.37 -25.22 -14.21
C GLU A 474 -37.80 -25.71 -14.55
N THR A 475 -38.61 -24.84 -15.18
CA THR A 475 -40.00 -25.23 -15.57
C THR A 475 -40.14 -25.73 -17.02
N THR A 476 -39.05 -25.85 -17.76
CA THR A 476 -39.05 -26.36 -19.16
C THR A 476 -38.41 -27.74 -19.33
N GLU A 477 -38.07 -28.45 -18.25
CA GLU A 477 -37.58 -29.86 -18.31
C GLU A 477 -38.58 -30.89 -17.73
N GLU A 478 -39.84 -30.50 -17.44
CA GLU A 478 -40.92 -31.41 -17.03
C GLU A 478 -42.15 -31.28 -17.96
N GLU A 479 -41.99 -31.38 -19.29
CA GLU A 479 -43.07 -31.79 -20.20
C GLU A 479 -42.55 -32.75 -21.29
#